data_831bd5d774d58b6633ff3e221e5eaafb
#
_entry.id   831bd5d774d58b6633ff3e221e5eaafb
#
_cell.length_a   1.000
_cell.length_b   1.000
_cell.length_c   1.000
_cell.angle_alpha   90.00
_cell.angle_beta   90.00
_cell.angle_gamma   90.00
#
_symmetry.space_group_name_H-M   'P 1'
#
loop_
_entity.id
_entity.type
_entity.pdbx_description
1 polymer ?
#
loop_
_entity_poly.entity_id
_entity_poly.type
_entity_poly.pdbx_seq_one_letter_code
_entity_poly.pdbx_strand_id
1 'polypeptide(L)'
;MSKLQAHLRGNGFIVDDISSGTGINLKDQAIRKWKNLFLPPELTRGLFSFVIEHTEGSLPKIEKINTDCVNKLDHAVINSPDIDDFIKIYKDVFGLRLALDIFNDHWKKRMLFFRVNKTTLEVIEDNDLSQDRLWGLAWEVKDIEAHQKRLHSIGVDVSPIRKGLKENTLVSTVESHTHNVPTLIIQHLT
;
A
#
# COMPACT_ATOMS: atom_id res chain seq x y z
N MET A 1 5.14 -19.03 5.58
CA MET A 1 4.01 -18.76 6.49
C MET A 1 4.26 -19.25 7.93
N SER A 2 4.51 -20.55 8.19
CA SER A 2 4.67 -21.09 9.55
C SER A 2 5.79 -20.44 10.38
N LYS A 3 6.91 -20.04 9.77
CA LYS A 3 7.99 -19.32 10.45
C LYS A 3 7.52 -17.95 10.96
N LEU A 4 6.71 -17.22 10.18
CA LEU A 4 6.15 -15.95 10.59
C LEU A 4 5.17 -16.13 11.75
N GLN A 5 4.26 -17.10 11.65
CA GLN A 5 3.32 -17.42 12.74
C GLN A 5 4.06 -17.75 14.06
N ALA A 6 5.10 -18.58 14.00
CA ALA A 6 5.90 -18.92 15.17
C ALA A 6 6.64 -17.68 15.73
N HIS A 7 7.17 -16.83 14.87
CA HIS A 7 7.82 -15.58 15.26
C HIS A 7 6.84 -14.64 15.97
N LEU A 8 5.64 -14.43 15.43
CA LEU A 8 4.62 -13.57 16.05
C LEU A 8 4.16 -14.11 17.41
N ARG A 9 3.91 -15.43 17.50
CA ARG A 9 3.57 -16.09 18.78
C ARG A 9 4.71 -15.97 19.79
N GLY A 10 5.96 -16.10 19.34
CA GLY A 10 7.15 -15.90 20.16
C GLY A 10 7.33 -14.47 20.69
N ASN A 11 6.74 -13.49 20.02
CA ASN A 11 6.66 -12.09 20.48
C ASN A 11 5.39 -11.80 21.31
N GLY A 12 4.63 -12.83 21.70
CA GLY A 12 3.49 -12.71 22.60
C GLY A 12 2.15 -12.40 21.93
N PHE A 13 2.08 -12.38 20.60
CA PHE A 13 0.83 -12.14 19.89
C PHE A 13 -0.01 -13.43 19.75
N ILE A 14 -1.31 -13.30 19.97
CA ILE A 14 -2.28 -14.38 19.72
C ILE A 14 -2.63 -14.33 18.24
N VAL A 15 -2.12 -15.27 17.47
CA VAL A 15 -2.29 -15.33 16.01
C VAL A 15 -3.04 -16.60 15.64
N ASP A 16 -4.04 -16.46 14.78
CA ASP A 16 -4.88 -17.54 14.28
C ASP A 16 -4.08 -18.64 13.58
N ASP A 17 -4.75 -19.75 13.32
CA ASP A 17 -4.17 -20.82 12.51
C ASP A 17 -4.14 -20.43 11.03
N ILE A 18 -3.14 -21.00 10.33
CA ILE A 18 -2.96 -20.79 8.90
C ILE A 18 -4.12 -21.44 8.15
N SER A 19 -4.87 -20.67 7.41
CA SER A 19 -5.93 -21.14 6.51
C SER A 19 -5.41 -21.35 5.08
N SER A 20 -6.10 -22.18 4.30
CA SER A 20 -5.77 -22.42 2.90
C SER A 20 -6.90 -21.97 1.99
N GLY A 21 -6.54 -21.40 0.84
CA GLY A 21 -7.48 -21.02 -0.20
C GLY A 21 -7.11 -21.62 -1.55
N THR A 22 -8.12 -21.81 -2.40
CA THR A 22 -7.98 -22.26 -3.78
C THR A 22 -8.84 -21.42 -4.69
N GLY A 23 -8.29 -21.02 -5.83
CA GLY A 23 -9.01 -20.31 -6.88
C GLY A 23 -8.79 -20.99 -8.23
N ILE A 24 -9.83 -20.98 -9.06
CA ILE A 24 -9.82 -21.55 -10.41
C ILE A 24 -10.14 -20.43 -11.39
N ASN A 25 -9.32 -20.26 -12.40
CA ASN A 25 -9.62 -19.37 -13.52
C ASN A 25 -10.62 -20.07 -14.46
N LEU A 26 -11.80 -19.48 -14.62
CA LEU A 26 -12.87 -20.09 -15.42
C LEU A 26 -12.56 -20.18 -16.92
N LYS A 27 -11.61 -19.39 -17.43
CA LYS A 27 -11.25 -19.38 -18.86
C LYS A 27 -10.33 -20.52 -19.26
N ASP A 28 -9.30 -20.77 -18.46
CA ASP A 28 -8.24 -21.74 -18.76
C ASP A 28 -8.13 -22.86 -17.73
N GLN A 29 -9.03 -22.88 -16.73
CA GLN A 29 -9.07 -23.86 -15.63
C GLN A 29 -7.77 -23.88 -14.79
N ALA A 30 -6.92 -22.85 -14.90
CA ALA A 30 -5.70 -22.73 -14.13
C ALA A 30 -6.03 -22.63 -12.64
N ILE A 31 -5.38 -23.46 -11.84
CA ILE A 31 -5.57 -23.51 -10.39
C ILE A 31 -4.49 -22.66 -9.71
N ARG A 32 -4.91 -21.90 -8.69
CA ARG A 32 -4.01 -21.22 -7.76
C ARG A 32 -4.35 -21.62 -6.34
N LYS A 33 -3.33 -21.88 -5.54
CA LYS A 33 -3.48 -22.16 -4.11
C LYS A 33 -2.64 -21.20 -3.29
N TRP A 34 -3.12 -20.89 -2.11
CA TRP A 34 -2.43 -20.01 -1.18
C TRP A 34 -2.74 -20.36 0.26
N LYS A 35 -1.91 -19.85 1.15
CA LYS A 35 -2.12 -19.84 2.59
C LYS A 35 -2.34 -18.42 3.05
N ASN A 36 -3.22 -18.23 4.03
CA ASN A 36 -3.46 -16.96 4.68
C ASN A 36 -3.14 -17.06 6.17
N LEU A 37 -2.58 -15.99 6.72
CA LEU A 37 -2.45 -15.76 8.14
C LEU A 37 -3.10 -14.42 8.44
N PHE A 38 -4.27 -14.43 9.06
CA PHE A 38 -4.94 -13.22 9.53
C PHE A 38 -4.21 -12.69 10.76
N LEU A 39 -4.02 -11.38 10.79
CA LEU A 39 -3.29 -10.72 11.86
C LEU A 39 -4.27 -10.12 12.86
N PRO A 40 -4.04 -10.25 14.17
CA PRO A 40 -4.94 -9.72 15.17
C PRO A 40 -4.91 -8.18 15.19
N PRO A 41 -6.01 -7.52 15.61
CA PRO A 41 -6.11 -6.06 15.65
C PRO A 41 -5.01 -5.39 16.49
N GLU A 42 -4.57 -6.03 17.55
CA GLU A 42 -3.49 -5.54 18.42
C GLU A 42 -2.16 -5.42 17.67
N LEU A 43 -1.89 -6.38 16.78
CA LEU A 43 -0.69 -6.35 15.93
C LEU A 43 -0.81 -5.38 14.75
N THR A 44 -2.00 -5.23 14.21
CA THR A 44 -2.26 -4.39 13.04
C THR A 44 -2.77 -3.00 13.39
N ARG A 45 -2.89 -2.69 14.67
CA ARG A 45 -3.30 -1.40 15.21
C ARG A 45 -4.68 -0.95 14.71
N GLY A 46 -5.58 -1.93 14.53
CA GLY A 46 -6.94 -1.72 14.03
C GLY A 46 -7.09 -1.81 12.50
N LEU A 47 -6.01 -1.90 11.74
CA LEU A 47 -6.09 -2.11 10.29
C LEU A 47 -6.37 -3.58 9.99
N PHE A 48 -7.40 -3.86 9.17
CA PHE A 48 -7.63 -5.22 8.70
C PHE A 48 -6.47 -5.66 7.79
N SER A 49 -5.68 -6.62 8.26
CA SER A 49 -4.48 -7.08 7.55
C SER A 49 -4.31 -8.58 7.64
N PHE A 50 -3.76 -9.16 6.61
CA PHE A 50 -3.37 -10.56 6.57
C PHE A 50 -2.15 -10.77 5.67
N VAL A 51 -1.42 -11.85 5.92
CA VAL A 51 -0.31 -12.26 5.07
C VAL A 51 -0.76 -13.39 4.17
N ILE A 52 -0.41 -13.31 2.89
CA ILE A 52 -0.71 -14.34 1.88
C ILE A 52 0.59 -14.94 1.33
N GLU A 53 0.63 -16.27 1.24
CA GLU A 53 1.72 -17.02 0.61
C GLU A 53 1.13 -17.88 -0.52
N HIS A 54 1.46 -17.54 -1.77
CA HIS A 54 1.05 -18.36 -2.91
C HIS A 54 1.88 -19.64 -2.96
N THR A 55 1.21 -20.79 -2.98
CA THR A 55 1.84 -22.12 -2.92
C THR A 55 1.77 -22.87 -4.23
N GLU A 56 0.81 -22.52 -5.10
CA GLU A 56 0.64 -23.16 -6.42
C GLU A 56 0.05 -22.13 -7.41
N GLY A 57 0.51 -22.21 -8.65
CA GLY A 57 0.11 -21.29 -9.72
C GLY A 57 0.70 -19.88 -9.56
N SER A 58 0.43 -19.04 -10.54
CA SER A 58 0.88 -17.65 -10.57
C SER A 58 -0.25 -16.71 -10.94
N LEU A 59 -0.15 -15.45 -10.53
CA LEU A 59 -1.01 -14.40 -11.07
C LEU A 59 -0.69 -14.19 -12.55
N PRO A 60 -1.71 -13.94 -13.40
CA PRO A 60 -1.48 -13.60 -14.79
C PRO A 60 -0.51 -12.41 -14.90
N LYS A 61 0.50 -12.55 -15.74
CA LYS A 61 1.40 -11.43 -16.04
C LYS A 61 0.83 -10.65 -17.22
N ILE A 62 0.81 -9.34 -17.10
CA ILE A 62 0.49 -8.45 -18.21
C ILE A 62 1.77 -8.33 -19.04
N GLU A 63 1.76 -8.86 -20.26
CA GLU A 63 2.93 -8.86 -21.14
C GLU A 63 3.29 -7.45 -21.62
N LYS A 64 2.28 -6.61 -21.85
CA LYS A 64 2.46 -5.24 -22.31
C LYS A 64 1.59 -4.28 -21.51
N ILE A 65 2.23 -3.40 -20.73
CA ILE A 65 1.57 -2.30 -20.04
C ILE A 65 1.61 -1.07 -20.95
N ASN A 66 0.45 -0.52 -21.29
CA ASN A 66 0.38 0.75 -22.00
C ASN A 66 0.92 1.88 -21.11
N THR A 67 1.53 2.87 -21.73
CA THR A 67 2.13 4.01 -21.00
C THR A 67 1.11 4.85 -20.26
N ASP A 68 -0.15 4.84 -20.73
CA ASP A 68 -1.31 5.51 -20.16
C ASP A 68 -2.01 4.72 -19.04
N CYS A 69 -1.47 3.58 -18.63
CA CYS A 69 -1.99 2.73 -17.57
C CYS A 69 -1.15 2.81 -16.29
N VAL A 70 -1.78 2.41 -15.18
CA VAL A 70 -1.07 2.21 -13.90
C VAL A 70 0.00 1.13 -14.07
N ASN A 71 1.20 1.43 -13.60
CA ASN A 71 2.36 0.53 -13.61
C ASN A 71 2.42 -0.31 -12.32
N LYS A 72 2.27 0.33 -11.18
CA LYS A 72 2.30 -0.32 -9.85
C LYS A 72 1.69 0.58 -8.77
N LEU A 73 1.46 0.02 -7.59
CA LEU A 73 1.24 0.79 -6.38
C LEU A 73 2.58 1.39 -5.93
N ASP A 74 2.69 2.71 -5.89
CA ASP A 74 3.88 3.41 -5.41
C ASP A 74 3.93 3.42 -3.89
N HIS A 75 2.87 3.93 -3.25
CA HIS A 75 2.74 3.90 -1.80
C HIS A 75 1.30 3.81 -1.33
N ALA A 76 1.11 3.28 -0.13
CA ALA A 76 -0.11 3.38 0.64
C ALA A 76 0.13 4.30 1.83
N VAL A 77 -0.85 5.14 2.16
CA VAL A 77 -0.75 6.12 3.24
C VAL A 77 -1.61 5.70 4.41
N ILE A 78 -1.03 5.67 5.60
CA ILE A 78 -1.69 5.42 6.87
C ILE A 78 -1.56 6.67 7.74
N ASN A 79 -2.67 7.13 8.31
CA ASN A 79 -2.64 8.09 9.39
C ASN A 79 -2.63 7.33 10.72
N SER A 80 -1.74 7.75 11.63
CA SER A 80 -1.52 7.09 12.92
C SER A 80 -1.47 8.08 14.09
N PRO A 81 -2.17 7.83 15.19
CA PRO A 81 -2.07 8.65 16.39
C PRO A 81 -0.81 8.37 17.21
N ASP A 82 -0.12 7.25 16.95
CA ASP A 82 1.07 6.83 17.70
C ASP A 82 2.14 6.28 16.76
N ILE A 83 3.01 7.18 16.34
CA ILE A 83 4.11 6.90 15.41
C ILE A 83 5.17 5.99 16.02
N ASP A 84 5.44 6.11 17.32
CA ASP A 84 6.50 5.33 17.96
C ASP A 84 6.09 3.87 18.14
N ASP A 85 4.83 3.60 18.50
CA ASP A 85 4.33 2.23 18.52
C ASP A 85 4.19 1.65 17.10
N PHE A 86 3.90 2.48 16.10
CA PHE A 86 3.95 2.06 14.69
C PHE A 86 5.35 1.57 14.30
N ILE A 87 6.40 2.30 14.67
CA ILE A 87 7.80 1.88 14.44
C ILE A 87 8.06 0.53 15.11
N LYS A 88 7.71 0.39 16.39
CA LYS A 88 7.91 -0.84 17.16
C LYS A 88 7.29 -2.07 16.46
N ILE A 89 6.05 -1.95 15.99
CA ILE A 89 5.38 -3.07 15.31
C ILE A 89 5.99 -3.32 13.93
N TYR A 90 6.05 -2.31 13.09
CA TYR A 90 6.41 -2.52 11.67
C TYR A 90 7.91 -2.72 11.46
N LYS A 91 8.76 -2.06 12.24
CA LYS A 91 10.21 -2.25 12.17
C LYS A 91 10.67 -3.44 13.00
N ASP A 92 10.33 -3.48 14.30
CA ASP A 92 10.96 -4.42 15.22
C ASP A 92 10.28 -5.80 15.18
N VAL A 93 8.94 -5.86 15.03
CA VAL A 93 8.22 -7.14 14.96
C VAL A 93 8.16 -7.67 13.53
N PHE A 94 7.74 -6.86 12.55
CA PHE A 94 7.68 -7.29 11.14
C PHE A 94 9.01 -7.23 10.40
N GLY A 95 10.02 -6.54 10.94
CA GLY A 95 11.35 -6.40 10.32
C GLY A 95 11.35 -5.53 9.06
N LEU A 96 10.37 -4.64 8.88
CA LEU A 96 10.33 -3.75 7.74
C LEU A 96 11.38 -2.65 7.86
N ARG A 97 12.05 -2.34 6.75
CA ARG A 97 13.06 -1.28 6.73
C ARG A 97 12.40 0.09 6.80
N LEU A 98 12.58 0.80 7.92
CA LEU A 98 12.31 2.22 8.01
C LEU A 98 13.38 2.97 7.20
N ALA A 99 12.97 3.51 6.05
CA ALA A 99 13.86 4.18 5.11
C ALA A 99 14.06 5.66 5.46
N LEU A 100 13.02 6.29 6.02
CA LEU A 100 13.05 7.70 6.38
C LEU A 100 12.08 7.97 7.54
N ASP A 101 12.51 8.83 8.46
CA ASP A 101 11.74 9.37 9.57
C ASP A 101 12.02 10.87 9.60
N ILE A 102 11.02 11.69 9.30
CA ILE A 102 11.18 13.14 9.14
C ILE A 102 10.03 13.88 9.79
N PHE A 103 10.30 15.12 10.16
CA PHE A 103 9.27 16.11 10.48
C PHE A 103 9.02 17.00 9.27
N ASN A 104 7.76 17.04 8.81
CA ASN A 104 7.35 17.91 7.70
C ASN A 104 6.91 19.25 8.24
N ASP A 105 7.72 20.29 8.02
CA ASP A 105 7.47 21.64 8.52
C ASP A 105 6.21 22.30 7.95
N HIS A 106 5.81 21.94 6.73
CA HIS A 106 4.62 22.51 6.10
C HIS A 106 3.33 21.96 6.74
N TRP A 107 3.28 20.67 7.01
CA TRP A 107 2.13 20.02 7.65
C TRP A 107 2.23 19.96 9.17
N LYS A 108 3.40 20.29 9.74
CA LYS A 108 3.68 20.17 11.18
C LYS A 108 3.39 18.76 11.70
N LYS A 109 3.74 17.74 10.92
CA LYS A 109 3.51 16.34 11.22
C LYS A 109 4.79 15.53 11.02
N ARG A 110 5.00 14.53 11.88
CA ARG A 110 6.04 13.52 11.68
C ARG A 110 5.57 12.50 10.64
N MET A 111 6.48 12.07 9.79
CA MET A 111 6.19 11.15 8.70
C MET A 111 7.23 10.04 8.66
N LEU A 112 6.77 8.80 8.49
CA LEU A 112 7.62 7.63 8.32
C LEU A 112 7.45 7.03 6.94
N PHE A 113 8.52 6.45 6.41
CA PHE A 113 8.52 5.76 5.12
C PHE A 113 9.14 4.37 5.27
N PHE A 114 8.31 3.33 5.25
CA PHE A 114 8.77 1.95 5.28
C PHE A 114 8.84 1.38 3.86
N ARG A 115 9.92 0.66 3.56
CA ARG A 115 10.05 -0.04 2.28
C ARG A 115 9.50 -1.45 2.39
N VAL A 116 8.48 -1.71 1.60
CA VAL A 116 7.85 -3.03 1.46
C VAL A 116 8.08 -3.49 0.03
N ASN A 117 9.26 -4.08 -0.23
CA ASN A 117 9.71 -4.46 -1.56
C ASN A 117 9.74 -3.24 -2.53
N LYS A 118 8.89 -3.23 -3.55
CA LYS A 118 8.81 -2.14 -4.54
C LYS A 118 7.79 -1.04 -4.19
N THR A 119 7.11 -1.18 -3.06
CA THR A 119 6.10 -0.24 -2.57
C THR A 119 6.60 0.43 -1.30
N THR A 120 6.12 1.61 -1.01
CA THR A 120 6.36 2.31 0.26
C THR A 120 5.08 2.30 1.10
N LEU A 121 5.22 2.07 2.39
CA LEU A 121 4.18 2.39 3.35
C LEU A 121 4.56 3.74 3.96
N GLU A 122 3.76 4.75 3.68
CA GLU A 122 3.89 6.11 4.22
C GLU A 122 2.97 6.23 5.43
N VAL A 123 3.51 6.70 6.56
CA VAL A 123 2.75 6.89 7.78
C VAL A 123 2.83 8.36 8.19
N ILE A 124 1.68 8.97 8.42
CA ILE A 124 1.57 10.38 8.79
C ILE A 124 0.98 10.44 10.20
N GLU A 125 1.65 11.17 11.08
CA GLU A 125 1.16 11.46 12.42
C GLU A 125 -0.18 12.19 12.37
N ASP A 126 -1.17 11.70 13.13
CA ASP A 126 -2.50 12.30 13.20
C ASP A 126 -3.11 12.09 14.58
N ASN A 127 -2.82 13.03 15.48
CA ASN A 127 -3.20 12.98 16.89
C ASN A 127 -4.72 13.11 17.14
N ASP A 128 -5.49 13.44 16.12
CA ASP A 128 -6.96 13.54 16.20
C ASP A 128 -7.64 12.16 16.05
N LEU A 129 -6.89 11.13 15.68
CA LEU A 129 -7.39 9.77 15.51
C LEU A 129 -7.30 8.99 16.84
N SER A 130 -8.19 8.02 17.01
CA SER A 130 -8.15 7.04 18.11
C SER A 130 -7.41 5.74 17.75
N GLN A 131 -7.20 5.49 16.46
CA GLN A 131 -6.51 4.29 15.92
C GLN A 131 -5.94 4.58 14.55
N ASP A 132 -5.07 3.70 14.06
CA ASP A 132 -4.54 3.80 12.72
C ASP A 132 -5.66 3.72 11.65
N ARG A 133 -5.49 4.47 10.58
CA ARG A 133 -6.43 4.52 9.47
C ARG A 133 -5.72 4.48 8.13
N LEU A 134 -6.08 3.52 7.27
CA LEU A 134 -5.68 3.60 5.86
C LEU A 134 -6.33 4.84 5.25
N TRP A 135 -5.49 5.80 4.82
CA TRP A 135 -5.95 7.10 4.34
C TRP A 135 -6.08 7.12 2.82
N GLY A 136 -5.05 6.69 2.08
CA GLY A 136 -5.08 6.80 0.64
C GLY A 136 -4.03 5.95 -0.08
N LEU A 137 -4.06 6.00 -1.40
CA LEU A 137 -3.21 5.21 -2.29
C LEU A 137 -2.56 6.11 -3.34
N ALA A 138 -1.31 5.83 -3.68
CA ALA A 138 -0.63 6.46 -4.82
C ALA A 138 -0.24 5.41 -5.85
N TRP A 139 -0.58 5.68 -7.11
CA TRP A 139 -0.36 4.79 -8.23
C TRP A 139 0.68 5.37 -9.18
N GLU A 140 1.75 4.62 -9.43
CA GLU A 140 2.77 5.02 -10.39
C GLU A 140 2.30 4.78 -11.83
N VAL A 141 2.54 5.77 -12.67
CA VAL A 141 2.35 5.72 -14.11
C VAL A 141 3.66 6.09 -14.82
N LYS A 142 3.82 5.67 -16.07
CA LYS A 142 4.97 6.03 -16.90
C LYS A 142 4.83 7.39 -17.57
N ASP A 143 3.59 7.76 -17.90
CA ASP A 143 3.25 9.01 -18.57
C ASP A 143 1.97 9.57 -17.94
N ILE A 144 2.14 10.58 -17.09
CA ILE A 144 1.04 11.15 -16.32
C ILE A 144 0.09 11.98 -17.21
N GLU A 145 0.59 12.59 -18.28
CA GLU A 145 -0.23 13.37 -19.22
C GLU A 145 -1.14 12.46 -20.02
N ALA A 146 -0.59 11.37 -20.58
CA ALA A 146 -1.37 10.36 -21.30
C ALA A 146 -2.41 9.71 -20.37
N HIS A 147 -2.02 9.40 -19.12
CA HIS A 147 -2.93 8.83 -18.14
C HIS A 147 -4.08 9.77 -17.78
N GLN A 148 -3.78 11.05 -17.49
CA GLN A 148 -4.78 12.09 -17.21
C GLN A 148 -5.75 12.25 -18.37
N LYS A 149 -5.23 12.37 -19.61
CA LYS A 149 -6.05 12.47 -20.81
C LYS A 149 -6.99 11.27 -20.97
N ARG A 150 -6.51 10.06 -20.72
CA ARG A 150 -7.34 8.85 -20.75
C ARG A 150 -8.45 8.91 -19.69
N LEU A 151 -8.14 9.29 -18.45
CA LEU A 151 -9.14 9.41 -17.38
C LEU A 151 -10.21 10.43 -17.73
N HIS A 152 -9.83 11.62 -18.21
CA HIS A 152 -10.80 12.63 -18.67
C HIS A 152 -11.68 12.13 -19.81
N SER A 153 -11.12 11.34 -20.75
CA SER A 153 -11.89 10.82 -21.89
C SER A 153 -13.00 9.84 -21.50
N ILE A 154 -12.91 9.26 -20.30
CA ILE A 154 -13.92 8.35 -19.75
C ILE A 154 -14.74 8.98 -18.60
N GLY A 155 -14.66 10.31 -18.45
CA GLY A 155 -15.47 11.07 -17.50
C GLY A 155 -14.98 11.03 -16.05
N VAL A 156 -13.70 10.73 -15.82
CA VAL A 156 -13.10 10.76 -14.48
C VAL A 156 -12.45 12.13 -14.23
N ASP A 157 -12.83 12.79 -13.16
CA ASP A 157 -12.25 14.07 -12.75
C ASP A 157 -10.87 13.87 -12.13
N VAL A 158 -9.91 14.65 -12.61
CA VAL A 158 -8.51 14.59 -12.19
C VAL A 158 -7.97 16.00 -12.07
N SER A 159 -7.26 16.31 -10.99
CA SER A 159 -6.67 17.63 -10.77
C SER A 159 -5.58 17.95 -11.82
N PRO A 160 -5.22 19.23 -12.01
CA PRO A 160 -4.07 19.61 -12.83
C PRO A 160 -2.79 18.91 -12.35
N ILE A 161 -1.94 18.55 -13.31
CA ILE A 161 -0.62 17.97 -13.05
C ILE A 161 0.26 19.04 -12.38
N ARG A 162 0.94 18.66 -11.31
CA ARG A 162 1.83 19.55 -10.56
C ARG A 162 3.10 18.80 -10.11
N LYS A 163 4.11 19.54 -9.71
CA LYS A 163 5.30 18.96 -9.08
C LYS A 163 4.90 18.28 -7.75
N GLY A 164 5.40 17.09 -7.52
CA GLY A 164 5.23 16.38 -6.24
C GLY A 164 6.12 16.98 -5.14
N LEU A 165 5.86 16.57 -3.90
CA LEU A 165 6.74 16.92 -2.76
C LEU A 165 8.12 16.27 -2.88
N LYS A 166 8.18 15.07 -3.42
CA LYS A 166 9.43 14.41 -3.74
C LYS A 166 10.02 15.02 -5.00
N GLU A 167 11.30 15.34 -4.97
CA GLU A 167 12.03 15.83 -6.14
C GLU A 167 11.88 14.87 -7.32
N ASN A 168 11.90 15.43 -8.52
CA ASN A 168 11.76 14.69 -9.78
C ASN A 168 10.47 13.84 -9.85
N THR A 169 9.36 14.35 -9.31
CA THR A 169 8.04 13.72 -9.47
C THR A 169 7.00 14.71 -9.99
N LEU A 170 6.09 14.17 -10.79
CA LEU A 170 4.83 14.82 -11.16
C LEU A 170 3.68 14.07 -10.52
N VAL A 171 2.67 14.81 -10.06
CA VAL A 171 1.51 14.23 -9.40
C VAL A 171 0.20 14.86 -9.88
N SER A 172 -0.87 14.09 -9.79
CA SER A 172 -2.24 14.52 -10.04
C SER A 172 -3.18 13.71 -9.14
N THR A 173 -4.23 14.34 -8.64
CA THR A 173 -5.21 13.69 -7.75
C THR A 173 -6.42 13.24 -8.57
N VAL A 174 -6.86 12.01 -8.38
CA VAL A 174 -8.13 11.52 -8.93
C VAL A 174 -9.25 11.96 -7.99
N GLU A 175 -10.19 12.78 -8.48
CA GLU A 175 -11.19 13.49 -7.67
C GLU A 175 -12.57 12.83 -7.71
N SER A 176 -12.80 11.91 -8.67
CA SER A 176 -14.05 11.17 -8.79
C SER A 176 -13.82 9.67 -8.96
N HIS A 177 -14.88 8.85 -8.79
CA HIS A 177 -14.87 7.39 -9.01
C HIS A 177 -13.91 6.59 -8.10
N THR A 178 -13.45 7.17 -6.99
CA THR A 178 -12.49 6.55 -6.05
C THR A 178 -13.15 5.93 -4.81
N HIS A 179 -14.48 5.92 -4.73
CA HIS A 179 -15.24 5.51 -3.54
C HIS A 179 -14.78 6.23 -2.25
N ASN A 180 -14.45 7.51 -2.37
CA ASN A 180 -13.92 8.36 -1.29
C ASN A 180 -12.54 7.92 -0.73
N VAL A 181 -11.80 7.09 -1.46
CA VAL A 181 -10.41 6.79 -1.13
C VAL A 181 -9.52 7.84 -1.81
N PRO A 182 -8.79 8.68 -1.07
CA PRO A 182 -7.81 9.60 -1.63
C PRO A 182 -6.84 8.86 -2.55
N THR A 183 -6.81 9.29 -3.80
CA THR A 183 -6.08 8.57 -4.85
C THR A 183 -5.17 9.53 -5.60
N LEU A 184 -3.87 9.28 -5.52
CA LEU A 184 -2.84 10.05 -6.20
C LEU A 184 -2.29 9.25 -7.39
N ILE A 185 -2.06 9.92 -8.50
CA ILE A 185 -1.25 9.42 -9.61
C ILE A 185 0.11 10.08 -9.52
N ILE A 186 1.17 9.32 -9.65
CA ILE A 186 2.54 9.80 -9.57
C ILE A 186 3.38 9.27 -10.74
N GLN A 187 4.18 10.15 -11.32
CA GLN A 187 5.24 9.80 -12.27
C GLN A 187 6.59 10.21 -11.66
N HIS A 188 7.53 9.28 -11.66
CA HIS A 188 8.93 9.57 -11.35
C HIS A 188 9.66 9.98 -12.63
N LEU A 189 10.25 11.18 -12.62
CA LEU A 189 11.08 11.67 -13.71
C LEU A 189 12.49 11.07 -13.53
N THR A 190 12.98 10.40 -14.56
CA THR A 190 14.34 9.80 -14.59
C THR A 190 15.40 10.85 -14.88
#